data_82cc58398253f6aa534ffd693e9ae0c1
#
_entry.id   82cc58398253f6aa534ffd693e9ae0c1
#
_cell.length_a   1.000
_cell.length_b   1.000
_cell.length_c   1.000
_cell.angle_alpha   90.00
_cell.angle_beta   90.00
_cell.angle_gamma   90.00
#
_symmetry.space_group_name_H-M   'P 1'
#
loop_
_entity.id
_entity.type
_entity.pdbx_description
1 polymer ?
#
loop_
_entity_poly.entity_id
_entity_poly.type
_entity_poly.pdbx_seq_one_letter_code
_entity_poly.pdbx_strand_id
1 'polypeptide(L)'
;QRKKDEYSKIDSNLVLHLIKILPEKFQNISIDSVWLEEPVVKPQSPVKLSVKVVNNGDDAIESSTLVLKINGVQQGAESFGLQSKETKIIDLAFTSSQKGWIEGDVSVNDVPVVFDNVYHFALQLKPSINILQIGEASVAIAKIFNNDPIFKVTAAREGSLDYSSFGKYDFMIVNELHDIGS
;
A
#
# COMPACT_ATOMS: atom_id res chain seq x y z
N GLN A 1 17.67 22.33 -36.31
CA GLN A 1 17.68 23.78 -36.57
C GLN A 1 16.38 24.38 -36.07
N ARG A 2 16.34 24.87 -34.80
CA ARG A 2 15.23 25.67 -34.27
C ARG A 2 15.34 27.09 -34.85
N LYS A 3 14.23 27.58 -35.39
CA LYS A 3 14.08 28.91 -35.97
C LYS A 3 14.59 30.00 -35.02
N LYS A 4 15.64 30.67 -35.42
CA LYS A 4 16.27 31.79 -34.75
C LYS A 4 15.53 33.12 -34.95
N ASP A 5 14.42 33.10 -35.72
CA ASP A 5 13.79 34.31 -36.23
C ASP A 5 12.51 34.76 -35.54
N GLU A 6 12.10 34.05 -34.47
CA GLU A 6 10.83 34.38 -33.79
C GLU A 6 10.97 35.45 -32.68
N TYR A 7 12.20 35.82 -32.32
CA TYR A 7 12.48 36.80 -31.26
C TYR A 7 12.78 38.23 -31.79
N SER A 8 12.75 38.44 -33.10
CA SER A 8 13.06 39.74 -33.72
C SER A 8 11.93 40.79 -33.59
N LYS A 9 10.81 40.46 -32.94
CA LYS A 9 9.65 41.36 -32.75
C LYS A 9 9.39 41.78 -31.32
N ILE A 10 10.38 41.70 -30.47
CA ILE A 10 10.25 42.25 -29.12
C ILE A 10 10.33 43.77 -29.23
N ASP A 11 9.28 44.45 -28.77
CA ASP A 11 9.22 45.90 -28.72
C ASP A 11 10.43 46.42 -27.91
N SER A 12 11.17 47.37 -28.53
CA SER A 12 12.35 47.96 -27.92
C SER A 12 12.04 48.72 -26.61
N ASN A 13 10.77 48.99 -26.35
CA ASN A 13 10.28 49.60 -25.07
C ASN A 13 9.91 48.61 -24.00
N LEU A 14 10.04 47.27 -24.28
CA LEU A 14 9.78 46.23 -23.26
C LEU A 14 10.94 46.19 -22.28
N VAL A 15 10.64 46.53 -21.02
CA VAL A 15 11.56 46.35 -19.88
C VAL A 15 11.25 45.01 -19.24
N LEU A 16 12.14 44.02 -19.36
CA LEU A 16 12.02 42.74 -18.73
C LEU A 16 12.72 42.78 -17.37
N HIS A 17 11.94 42.67 -16.29
CA HIS A 17 12.46 42.48 -14.95
C HIS A 17 12.48 40.99 -14.59
N LEU A 18 13.67 40.40 -14.52
CA LEU A 18 13.85 39.02 -14.02
C LEU A 18 14.10 39.08 -12.52
N ILE A 19 13.12 38.63 -11.75
CA ILE A 19 13.24 38.49 -10.32
C ILE A 19 13.58 37.01 -10.03
N LYS A 20 14.78 36.75 -9.51
CA LYS A 20 15.18 35.44 -9.06
C LYS A 20 14.60 35.22 -7.66
N ILE A 21 13.57 34.40 -7.55
CA ILE A 21 13.09 33.92 -6.27
C ILE A 21 13.95 32.72 -5.89
N LEU A 22 14.74 32.87 -4.84
CA LEU A 22 15.46 31.74 -4.24
C LEU A 22 14.51 31.10 -3.26
N PRO A 23 14.25 29.77 -3.36
CA PRO A 23 13.51 29.10 -2.32
C PRO A 23 14.30 29.20 -1.01
N GLU A 24 13.63 29.54 0.06
CA GLU A 24 14.21 29.35 1.40
C GLU A 24 14.43 27.85 1.61
N LYS A 25 15.42 27.51 2.45
CA LYS A 25 15.60 26.14 2.89
C LYS A 25 14.30 25.68 3.55
N PHE A 26 13.78 24.57 3.12
CA PHE A 26 12.58 23.99 3.69
C PHE A 26 12.85 22.59 4.22
N GLN A 27 12.20 22.27 5.29
CA GLN A 27 12.08 20.91 5.76
C GLN A 27 10.85 20.31 5.06
N ASN A 28 10.94 19.07 4.65
CA ASN A 28 9.81 18.33 4.12
C ASN A 28 10.03 16.83 4.29
N ILE A 29 9.17 16.24 5.11
CA ILE A 29 9.05 14.79 5.24
C ILE A 29 7.82 14.36 4.47
N SER A 30 7.97 13.41 3.55
CA SER A 30 6.83 12.82 2.87
C SER A 30 6.72 11.32 3.15
N ILE A 31 5.50 10.80 3.10
CA ILE A 31 5.21 9.38 3.12
C ILE A 31 5.15 8.93 1.67
N ASP A 32 6.17 8.18 1.22
CA ASP A 32 6.29 7.71 -0.16
C ASP A 32 5.37 6.52 -0.44
N SER A 33 5.38 5.53 0.45
CA SER A 33 4.61 4.31 0.28
C SER A 33 4.34 3.60 1.60
N VAL A 34 3.22 2.84 1.61
CA VAL A 34 2.81 2.01 2.74
C VAL A 34 2.44 0.63 2.18
N TRP A 35 2.94 -0.44 2.79
CA TRP A 35 2.61 -1.80 2.39
C TRP A 35 2.52 -2.75 3.57
N LEU A 36 1.85 -3.86 3.36
CA LEU A 36 1.78 -4.98 4.29
C LEU A 36 2.95 -5.94 4.03
N GLU A 37 3.56 -6.48 5.07
CA GLU A 37 4.52 -7.57 4.93
C GLU A 37 3.84 -8.89 4.57
N GLU A 38 2.64 -9.11 5.10
CA GLU A 38 1.84 -10.30 4.81
C GLU A 38 0.65 -9.95 3.92
N PRO A 39 0.43 -10.68 2.81
CA PRO A 39 -0.65 -10.37 1.87
C PRO A 39 -2.04 -10.67 2.44
N VAL A 40 -2.12 -11.44 3.51
CA VAL A 40 -3.36 -11.86 4.15
C VAL A 40 -3.43 -11.36 5.57
N VAL A 41 -4.41 -10.50 5.83
CA VAL A 41 -4.62 -9.92 7.14
C VAL A 41 -5.74 -10.66 7.87
N LYS A 42 -5.37 -11.30 8.99
CA LYS A 42 -6.30 -12.06 9.85
C LYS A 42 -6.88 -11.15 10.93
N PRO A 43 -8.19 -11.23 11.21
CA PRO A 43 -8.75 -10.57 12.40
C PRO A 43 -8.07 -11.07 13.67
N GLN A 44 -7.90 -10.18 14.64
CA GLN A 44 -7.29 -10.46 15.96
C GLN A 44 -5.81 -10.87 15.93
N SER A 45 -5.16 -10.80 14.78
CA SER A 45 -3.72 -11.00 14.66
C SER A 45 -3.02 -9.64 14.52
N PRO A 46 -1.77 -9.52 14.99
CA PRO A 46 -0.97 -8.34 14.72
C PRO A 46 -0.77 -8.16 13.21
N VAL A 47 -1.04 -6.97 12.72
CA VAL A 47 -0.80 -6.56 11.33
C VAL A 47 0.39 -5.64 11.32
N LYS A 48 1.41 -5.98 10.55
CA LYS A 48 2.60 -5.17 10.39
C LYS A 48 2.55 -4.39 9.07
N LEU A 49 2.67 -3.07 9.20
CA LEU A 49 2.76 -2.12 8.10
C LEU A 49 4.18 -1.59 8.01
N SER A 50 4.78 -1.66 6.85
CA SER A 50 6.03 -0.98 6.56
C SER A 50 5.73 0.33 5.84
N VAL A 51 6.30 1.41 6.33
CA VAL A 51 6.09 2.78 5.84
C VAL A 51 7.42 3.35 5.38
N LYS A 52 7.49 3.75 4.13
CA LYS A 52 8.65 4.41 3.56
C LYS A 52 8.47 5.92 3.69
N VAL A 53 9.36 6.54 4.45
CA VAL A 53 9.41 7.99 4.64
C VAL A 53 10.67 8.56 3.97
N VAL A 54 10.55 9.77 3.45
CA VAL A 54 11.62 10.46 2.73
C VAL A 54 11.78 11.87 3.29
N ASN A 55 12.99 12.26 3.60
CA ASN A 55 13.33 13.66 3.84
C ASN A 55 13.69 14.33 2.51
N ASN A 56 12.78 15.15 1.99
CA ASN A 56 13.01 15.91 0.75
C ASN A 56 13.76 17.23 1.02
N GLY A 57 13.94 17.58 2.30
CA GLY A 57 14.63 18.81 2.74
C GLY A 57 16.15 18.72 2.66
N ASP A 58 16.80 19.85 2.83
CA ASP A 58 18.27 19.97 2.77
C ASP A 58 18.92 19.83 4.15
N ASP A 59 18.15 19.88 5.21
CA ASP A 59 18.63 19.74 6.58
C ASP A 59 18.19 18.41 7.19
N ALA A 60 18.96 17.91 8.16
CA ALA A 60 18.59 16.73 8.91
C ALA A 60 17.41 17.02 9.84
N ILE A 61 16.57 16.00 10.03
CA ILE A 61 15.46 16.03 10.97
C ILE A 61 15.83 15.13 12.14
N GLU A 62 16.07 15.74 13.29
CA GLU A 62 16.54 15.01 14.48
C GLU A 62 15.46 14.08 15.03
N SER A 63 14.20 14.55 15.04
CA SER A 63 13.07 13.77 15.54
C SER A 63 11.76 14.19 14.87
N SER A 64 11.02 13.20 14.39
CA SER A 64 9.63 13.32 13.97
C SER A 64 8.87 12.08 14.44
N THR A 65 7.55 12.09 14.35
CA THR A 65 6.70 10.97 14.78
C THR A 65 5.76 10.56 13.66
N LEU A 66 5.79 9.28 13.34
CA LEU A 66 4.84 8.63 12.44
C LEU A 66 3.68 8.10 13.28
N VAL A 67 2.46 8.42 12.92
CA VAL A 67 1.24 8.03 13.65
C VAL A 67 0.36 7.19 12.75
N LEU A 68 -0.07 6.03 13.25
CA LEU A 68 -1.04 5.15 12.60
C LEU A 68 -2.39 5.29 13.28
N LYS A 69 -3.42 5.54 12.47
CA LYS A 69 -4.83 5.47 12.90
C LYS A 69 -5.57 4.42 12.07
N ILE A 70 -6.45 3.68 12.73
CA ILE A 70 -7.39 2.75 12.09
C ILE A 70 -8.81 3.18 12.47
N ASN A 71 -9.64 3.41 11.46
CA ASN A 71 -11.00 3.95 11.62
C ASN A 71 -11.03 5.19 12.54
N GLY A 72 -10.04 6.10 12.33
CA GLY A 72 -9.90 7.34 13.09
C GLY A 72 -9.31 7.19 14.50
N VAL A 73 -9.05 5.97 14.99
CA VAL A 73 -8.48 5.71 16.31
C VAL A 73 -6.98 5.43 16.19
N GLN A 74 -6.16 6.14 16.96
CA GLN A 74 -4.72 5.90 16.99
C GLN A 74 -4.41 4.50 17.52
N GLN A 75 -3.62 3.74 16.76
CA GLN A 75 -3.21 2.37 17.08
C GLN A 75 -1.71 2.25 17.32
N GLY A 76 -0.92 3.13 16.75
CA GLY A 76 0.53 3.09 16.90
C GLY A 76 1.17 4.45 16.63
N ALA A 77 2.38 4.61 17.14
CA ALA A 77 3.24 5.75 16.84
C ALA A 77 4.71 5.32 16.99
N GLU A 78 5.55 5.77 16.06
CA GLU A 78 6.99 5.53 16.07
C GLU A 78 7.75 6.83 15.84
N SER A 79 8.76 7.10 16.67
CA SER A 79 9.63 8.26 16.52
C SER A 79 10.85 7.92 15.67
N PHE A 80 11.26 8.83 14.82
CA PHE A 80 12.39 8.63 13.91
C PHE A 80 13.12 9.93 13.62
N GLY A 81 14.37 9.80 13.20
CA GLY A 81 15.16 10.88 12.61
C GLY A 81 15.60 10.51 11.20
N LEU A 82 15.84 11.51 10.37
CA LEU A 82 16.30 11.39 8.98
C LEU A 82 17.40 12.40 8.70
N GLN A 83 18.46 11.95 8.02
CA GLN A 83 19.44 12.87 7.44
C GLN A 83 18.83 13.58 6.23
N SER A 84 19.50 14.65 5.75
CA SER A 84 19.12 15.30 4.49
C SER A 84 19.06 14.28 3.36
N LYS A 85 17.97 14.30 2.59
CA LYS A 85 17.71 13.40 1.43
C LYS A 85 17.67 11.91 1.79
N GLU A 86 17.61 11.56 3.06
CA GLU A 86 17.53 10.17 3.51
C GLU A 86 16.13 9.60 3.29
N THR A 87 16.12 8.31 2.99
CA THR A 87 14.92 7.46 2.95
C THR A 87 15.02 6.40 4.03
N LYS A 88 13.94 6.18 4.78
CA LYS A 88 13.90 5.18 5.85
C LYS A 88 12.60 4.38 5.80
N ILE A 89 12.68 3.11 6.14
CA ILE A 89 11.50 2.25 6.33
C ILE A 89 11.25 2.15 7.83
N ILE A 90 10.00 2.40 8.23
CA ILE A 90 9.55 2.37 9.62
C ILE A 90 8.39 1.40 9.71
N ASP A 91 8.45 0.51 10.67
CA ASP A 91 7.42 -0.50 10.89
C ASP A 91 6.45 -0.03 11.96
N LEU A 92 5.16 -0.09 11.63
CA LEU A 92 4.06 0.13 12.55
C LEU A 92 3.24 -1.15 12.67
N ALA A 93 2.62 -1.38 13.82
CA ALA A 93 1.75 -2.52 14.01
C ALA A 93 0.42 -2.13 14.63
N PHE A 94 -0.63 -2.85 14.28
CA PHE A 94 -1.93 -2.73 14.90
C PHE A 94 -2.63 -4.08 14.99
N THR A 95 -3.67 -4.16 15.80
CA THR A 95 -4.54 -5.34 15.88
C THR A 95 -5.98 -4.89 15.77
N SER A 96 -6.78 -5.58 14.94
CA SER A 96 -8.20 -5.29 14.81
C SER A 96 -9.04 -6.56 14.94
N SER A 97 -10.10 -6.49 15.73
CA SER A 97 -11.11 -7.55 15.83
C SER A 97 -12.21 -7.43 14.77
N GLN A 98 -12.21 -6.35 14.00
CA GLN A 98 -13.20 -6.09 12.95
C GLN A 98 -13.06 -7.09 11.81
N LYS A 99 -14.13 -7.27 11.06
CA LYS A 99 -14.19 -8.04 9.81
C LYS A 99 -14.62 -7.12 8.68
N GLY A 100 -14.17 -7.41 7.47
CA GLY A 100 -14.49 -6.58 6.32
C GLY A 100 -13.50 -5.43 6.13
N TRP A 101 -13.96 -4.34 5.57
CA TRP A 101 -13.11 -3.19 5.25
C TRP A 101 -12.83 -2.37 6.50
N ILE A 102 -11.58 -1.98 6.65
CA ILE A 102 -11.10 -0.98 7.61
C ILE A 102 -10.36 0.12 6.85
N GLU A 103 -10.48 1.34 7.35
CA GLU A 103 -9.76 2.50 6.85
C GLU A 103 -8.56 2.78 7.74
N GLY A 104 -7.45 3.19 7.15
CA GLY A 104 -6.25 3.53 7.86
C GLY A 104 -5.61 4.80 7.34
N ASP A 105 -5.01 5.55 8.26
CA ASP A 105 -4.21 6.73 7.97
C ASP A 105 -2.84 6.57 8.62
N VAL A 106 -1.80 6.80 7.85
CA VAL A 106 -0.46 7.02 8.37
C VAL A 106 -0.14 8.48 8.19
N SER A 107 0.29 9.16 9.25
CA SER A 107 0.58 10.59 9.19
C SER A 107 1.90 10.95 9.86
N VAL A 108 2.54 11.98 9.35
CA VAL A 108 3.70 12.64 9.93
C VAL A 108 3.35 14.10 10.15
N ASN A 109 3.93 14.71 11.18
CA ASN A 109 3.75 16.16 11.40
C ASN A 109 4.93 16.91 10.80
N ASP A 110 4.68 17.57 9.68
CA ASP A 110 5.66 18.41 9.01
C ASP A 110 5.06 19.72 8.51
N VAL A 111 5.86 20.78 8.49
CA VAL A 111 5.52 22.12 8.00
C VAL A 111 6.75 22.69 7.28
N PRO A 112 6.56 23.51 6.24
CA PRO A 112 5.33 24.15 5.78
C PRO A 112 4.54 23.34 4.75
N VAL A 113 5.07 22.20 4.26
CA VAL A 113 4.42 21.38 3.24
C VAL A 113 3.57 20.34 3.96
N VAL A 114 2.26 20.38 3.79
CA VAL A 114 1.33 19.54 4.56
C VAL A 114 0.49 18.57 3.72
N PHE A 115 0.50 18.69 2.40
CA PHE A 115 -0.36 17.90 1.52
C PHE A 115 0.10 16.43 1.37
N ASP A 116 1.38 16.15 1.65
CA ASP A 116 2.02 14.83 1.61
C ASP A 116 2.29 14.22 3.00
N ASN A 117 1.72 14.83 4.03
CA ASN A 117 1.86 14.41 5.42
C ASN A 117 0.97 13.23 5.80
N VAL A 118 -0.01 12.86 4.98
CA VAL A 118 -0.97 11.78 5.29
C VAL A 118 -1.10 10.83 4.12
N TYR A 119 -0.95 9.56 4.43
CA TYR A 119 -1.19 8.46 3.50
C TYR A 119 -2.43 7.68 3.93
N HIS A 120 -3.47 7.68 3.09
CA HIS A 120 -4.71 6.96 3.33
C HIS A 120 -4.69 5.59 2.67
N PHE A 121 -5.20 4.59 3.36
CA PHE A 121 -5.32 3.24 2.82
C PHE A 121 -6.58 2.54 3.31
N ALA A 122 -6.99 1.48 2.62
CA ALA A 122 -8.05 0.59 3.07
C ALA A 122 -7.57 -0.86 3.01
N LEU A 123 -7.93 -1.65 4.01
CA LEU A 123 -7.59 -3.07 4.10
C LEU A 123 -8.86 -3.90 4.30
N GLN A 124 -8.88 -5.08 3.69
CA GLN A 124 -9.95 -6.04 3.93
C GLN A 124 -9.48 -7.15 4.88
N LEU A 125 -10.06 -7.18 6.08
CA LEU A 125 -9.82 -8.22 7.08
C LEU A 125 -10.75 -9.40 6.80
N LYS A 126 -10.19 -10.52 6.33
CA LYS A 126 -10.94 -11.73 6.02
C LYS A 126 -10.74 -12.80 7.09
N PRO A 127 -11.83 -13.35 7.65
CA PRO A 127 -11.73 -14.44 8.64
C PRO A 127 -11.32 -15.76 8.01
N SER A 128 -11.51 -15.92 6.71
CA SER A 128 -11.10 -17.09 5.95
C SER A 128 -10.90 -16.75 4.47
N ILE A 129 -10.06 -17.54 3.82
CA ILE A 129 -9.84 -17.54 2.39
C ILE A 129 -10.43 -18.83 1.85
N ASN A 130 -11.45 -18.70 1.02
CA ASN A 130 -12.14 -19.84 0.42
C ASN A 130 -11.47 -20.22 -0.91
N ILE A 131 -11.02 -21.44 -1.01
CA ILE A 131 -10.32 -21.96 -2.18
C ILE A 131 -11.17 -23.06 -2.81
N LEU A 132 -11.44 -22.96 -4.11
CA LEU A 132 -12.03 -24.04 -4.90
C LEU A 132 -10.92 -24.81 -5.60
N GLN A 133 -10.76 -26.08 -5.25
CA GLN A 133 -9.91 -27.02 -5.99
C GLN A 133 -10.77 -27.79 -6.99
N ILE A 134 -10.44 -27.68 -8.27
CA ILE A 134 -11.14 -28.37 -9.38
C ILE A 134 -10.23 -29.46 -9.92
N GLY A 135 -10.78 -30.65 -10.14
CA GLY A 135 -10.09 -31.80 -10.68
C GLY A 135 -9.72 -32.83 -9.63
N GLU A 136 -8.60 -33.56 -9.84
CA GLU A 136 -8.18 -34.62 -8.94
C GLU A 136 -7.72 -34.08 -7.57
N ALA A 137 -8.09 -34.81 -6.50
CA ALA A 137 -7.70 -34.47 -5.17
C ALA A 137 -6.17 -34.59 -5.00
N SER A 138 -5.52 -33.47 -4.63
CA SER A 138 -4.07 -33.44 -4.45
C SER A 138 -3.70 -33.41 -2.96
N VAL A 139 -2.94 -34.40 -2.52
CA VAL A 139 -2.36 -34.45 -1.16
C VAL A 139 -1.41 -33.26 -0.94
N ALA A 140 -0.72 -32.79 -1.98
CA ALA A 140 0.18 -31.66 -1.88
C ALA A 140 -0.59 -30.35 -1.61
N ILE A 141 -1.69 -30.11 -2.32
CA ILE A 141 -2.57 -28.94 -2.11
C ILE A 141 -3.15 -29.00 -0.71
N ALA A 142 -3.67 -30.15 -0.27
CA ALA A 142 -4.19 -30.31 1.07
C ALA A 142 -3.12 -30.02 2.16
N LYS A 143 -1.89 -30.50 1.98
CA LYS A 143 -0.79 -30.23 2.92
C LYS A 143 -0.40 -28.75 2.98
N ILE A 144 -0.46 -28.01 1.87
CA ILE A 144 -0.12 -26.59 1.84
C ILE A 144 -1.17 -25.77 2.60
N PHE A 145 -2.45 -26.01 2.33
CA PHE A 145 -3.51 -25.14 2.82
C PHE A 145 -4.15 -25.58 4.14
N ASN A 146 -4.15 -26.88 4.49
CA ASN A 146 -4.78 -27.34 5.74
C ASN A 146 -3.96 -27.04 7.00
N ASN A 147 -2.70 -26.60 6.87
CA ASN A 147 -1.87 -26.24 8.01
C ASN A 147 -2.27 -24.89 8.62
N ASP A 148 -2.98 -24.04 7.89
CA ASP A 148 -3.45 -22.75 8.40
C ASP A 148 -4.99 -22.69 8.30
N PRO A 149 -5.71 -22.56 9.44
CA PRO A 149 -7.17 -22.56 9.49
C PRO A 149 -7.83 -21.39 8.75
N ILE A 150 -7.07 -20.40 8.29
CA ILE A 150 -7.59 -19.32 7.46
C ILE A 150 -8.04 -19.83 6.09
N PHE A 151 -7.38 -20.87 5.57
CA PHE A 151 -7.72 -21.43 4.28
C PHE A 151 -8.82 -22.49 4.42
N LYS A 152 -9.85 -22.36 3.59
CA LYS A 152 -10.94 -23.32 3.48
C LYS A 152 -10.97 -23.86 2.07
N VAL A 153 -10.47 -25.07 1.90
CA VAL A 153 -10.43 -25.74 0.59
C VAL A 153 -11.70 -26.54 0.39
N THR A 154 -12.39 -26.29 -0.72
CA THR A 154 -13.52 -27.09 -1.21
C THR A 154 -13.08 -27.75 -2.50
N ALA A 155 -13.14 -29.09 -2.55
CA ALA A 155 -12.82 -29.85 -3.75
C ALA A 155 -14.08 -30.10 -4.59
N ALA A 156 -13.99 -29.93 -5.89
CA ALA A 156 -15.03 -30.24 -6.85
C ALA A 156 -14.43 -30.98 -8.07
N ARG A 157 -15.20 -31.95 -8.61
CA ARG A 157 -14.84 -32.64 -9.85
C ARG A 157 -15.35 -31.85 -11.05
N GLU A 158 -14.70 -32.00 -12.19
CA GLU A 158 -15.07 -31.33 -13.45
C GLU A 158 -16.57 -31.41 -13.76
N GLY A 159 -17.14 -32.61 -13.73
CA GLY A 159 -18.55 -32.86 -14.08
C GLY A 159 -19.58 -32.40 -13.03
N SER A 160 -19.14 -31.82 -11.88
CA SER A 160 -20.03 -31.40 -10.78
C SER A 160 -19.83 -29.95 -10.39
N LEU A 161 -19.33 -29.13 -11.30
CA LEU A 161 -19.06 -27.71 -11.02
C LEU A 161 -20.36 -26.91 -10.99
N ASP A 162 -20.58 -26.22 -9.88
CA ASP A 162 -21.62 -25.19 -9.78
C ASP A 162 -21.01 -23.82 -10.08
N TYR A 163 -21.10 -23.39 -11.32
CA TYR A 163 -20.59 -22.11 -11.80
C TYR A 163 -21.20 -20.92 -11.07
N SER A 164 -22.43 -21.05 -10.57
CA SER A 164 -23.10 -19.97 -9.80
C SER A 164 -22.44 -19.72 -8.46
N SER A 165 -21.68 -20.68 -7.94
CA SER A 165 -20.98 -20.59 -6.66
C SER A 165 -19.58 -19.99 -6.76
N PHE A 166 -19.04 -19.75 -7.94
CA PHE A 166 -17.66 -19.28 -8.13
C PHE A 166 -17.36 -17.97 -7.40
N GLY A 167 -18.32 -17.06 -7.33
CA GLY A 167 -18.18 -15.81 -6.59
C GLY A 167 -17.99 -15.95 -5.07
N LYS A 168 -18.13 -17.14 -4.50
CA LYS A 168 -17.90 -17.43 -3.08
C LYS A 168 -16.44 -17.75 -2.76
N TYR A 169 -15.62 -17.99 -3.78
CA TYR A 169 -14.23 -18.38 -3.64
C TYR A 169 -13.31 -17.21 -3.94
N ASP A 170 -12.23 -17.12 -3.17
CA ASP A 170 -11.18 -16.12 -3.34
C ASP A 170 -10.15 -16.57 -4.39
N PHE A 171 -9.91 -17.89 -4.47
CA PHE A 171 -9.00 -18.51 -5.43
C PHE A 171 -9.60 -19.79 -6.00
N MET A 172 -9.19 -20.10 -7.22
CA MET A 172 -9.45 -21.39 -7.86
C MET A 172 -8.13 -22.04 -8.22
N ILE A 173 -7.97 -23.31 -7.85
CA ILE A 173 -6.82 -24.16 -8.19
C ILE A 173 -7.34 -25.24 -9.10
N VAL A 174 -6.83 -25.29 -10.32
CA VAL A 174 -7.15 -26.32 -11.29
C VAL A 174 -6.00 -27.34 -11.30
N ASN A 175 -6.29 -28.60 -10.98
CA ASN A 175 -5.32 -29.65 -10.87
C ASN A 175 -5.75 -30.86 -11.71
N GLU A 176 -4.92 -31.25 -12.68
CA GLU A 176 -5.08 -32.43 -13.50
C GLU A 176 -6.49 -32.57 -14.11
N LEU A 177 -6.89 -31.59 -14.94
CA LEU A 177 -8.10 -31.71 -15.74
C LEU A 177 -7.85 -32.69 -16.91
N HIS A 178 -8.76 -33.67 -17.08
CA HIS A 178 -8.69 -34.66 -18.15
C HIS A 178 -9.42 -34.19 -19.41
N ASP A 179 -10.43 -33.33 -19.26
CA ASP A 179 -11.18 -32.78 -20.40
C ASP A 179 -11.64 -31.32 -20.05
N ILE A 180 -11.15 -30.36 -20.81
CA ILE A 180 -11.68 -29.02 -20.78
C ILE A 180 -12.76 -28.99 -21.85
N GLY A 181 -13.99 -29.42 -21.47
CA GLY A 181 -15.12 -29.46 -22.35
C GLY A 181 -15.23 -28.24 -23.26
N SER A 182 -15.35 -28.45 -24.52
CA SER A 182 -15.53 -27.45 -25.58
C SER A 182 -16.91 -26.79 -25.52
#